data_45afbc571adbee5340f8cfd6eb91e5a4
#
_entry.id   45afbc571adbee5340f8cfd6eb91e5a4
#
_cell.length_a   1.000
_cell.length_b   1.000
_cell.length_c   1.000
_cell.angle_alpha   90.00
_cell.angle_beta   90.00
_cell.angle_gamma   90.00
#
_symmetry.space_group_name_H-M   'P 1'
#
loop_
_entity.id
_entity.type
_entity.pdbx_description
1 polymer ?
#
loop_
_entity_poly.entity_id
_entity_poly.type
_entity_poly.pdbx_seq_one_letter_code
_entity_poly.pdbx_strand_id
1 'polypeptide(L)'
;GSVFTNWTENGTIVSNSASYTFIVNGNRALVANFIPIPAGALAVNLSSSPAIGGNTSGAGAYPVGSSVTVTAIPNANYTFLNWTDNNVVVSTSRNYQFTLVSNRTLVANFRIIPASQFALNLSSSPIAGGSTNGEGAYNSGTNVTAVATPNNGYSFINWTENGSSVSTNPNYSFTINGNRNLIANFLFVSTAGIGPNLPSLGLAGNYAILTQSGISTTGVTSITGNLGVSPITATAITGFGLILDGSGQFATTPTVNGRVFASNYATPTPANLTVAVDNMQTAYTNSNNLTAPAPVLNLGAGNLSGLVIAPGLYKFSTGVLISYQGVTLIGNANDTWVFTVAQDLTVNNMAKITLGPGVQAKNIYWVVAGQATLGTGVDFSGIILSKTLISLNTGAKVNGRLLAQTAVTLNASTVIQP
;
A
#
# COMPACT_ATOMS: atom_id res chain seq x y z
N GLY A 1 -24.84 -0.90 -13.01
CA GLY A 1 -24.04 -0.11 -13.95
C GLY A 1 -22.63 -0.66 -14.13
N SER A 2 -21.91 -0.13 -15.09
CA SER A 2 -20.53 -0.51 -15.37
C SER A 2 -19.70 0.75 -15.65
N VAL A 3 -18.39 0.66 -15.39
CA VAL A 3 -17.42 1.71 -15.72
C VAL A 3 -16.58 1.22 -16.88
N PHE A 4 -16.35 2.10 -17.87
CA PHE A 4 -15.39 1.84 -18.93
C PHE A 4 -13.96 1.82 -18.37
N THR A 5 -13.14 0.85 -18.81
CA THR A 5 -11.75 0.73 -18.38
C THR A 5 -10.76 1.07 -19.50
N ASN A 6 -10.91 0.45 -20.65
CA ASN A 6 -10.01 0.67 -21.78
C ASN A 6 -10.57 0.13 -23.10
N TRP A 7 -9.95 0.52 -24.20
CA TRP A 7 -10.03 -0.11 -25.49
C TRP A 7 -8.87 -1.08 -25.68
N THR A 8 -9.13 -2.29 -26.14
CA THR A 8 -8.09 -3.24 -26.54
C THR A 8 -8.23 -3.61 -28.02
N GLU A 9 -7.09 -3.95 -28.63
CA GLU A 9 -6.99 -4.54 -29.94
C GLU A 9 -6.02 -5.73 -29.84
N ASN A 10 -6.46 -6.91 -30.27
CA ASN A 10 -5.71 -8.17 -30.13
C ASN A 10 -5.21 -8.39 -28.69
N GLY A 11 -6.01 -8.04 -27.69
CA GLY A 11 -5.67 -8.17 -26.26
C GLY A 11 -4.72 -7.10 -25.71
N THR A 12 -4.20 -6.19 -26.54
CA THR A 12 -3.31 -5.10 -26.10
C THR A 12 -4.13 -3.82 -25.88
N ILE A 13 -3.87 -3.09 -24.77
CA ILE A 13 -4.53 -1.81 -24.49
C ILE A 13 -4.05 -0.77 -25.51
N VAL A 14 -5.00 -0.16 -26.23
CA VAL A 14 -4.74 0.90 -27.21
C VAL A 14 -5.22 2.29 -26.77
N SER A 15 -6.14 2.34 -25.80
CA SER A 15 -6.55 3.60 -25.15
C SER A 15 -7.24 3.32 -23.80
N ASN A 16 -6.96 4.17 -22.80
CA ASN A 16 -7.67 4.20 -21.52
C ASN A 16 -8.75 5.30 -21.50
N SER A 17 -8.89 6.09 -22.56
CA SER A 17 -9.95 7.09 -22.68
C SER A 17 -11.20 6.47 -23.29
N ALA A 18 -12.38 6.75 -22.74
CA ALA A 18 -13.65 6.31 -23.31
C ALA A 18 -13.86 6.83 -24.74
N SER A 19 -13.34 8.04 -25.05
CA SER A 19 -13.29 8.58 -26.40
C SER A 19 -11.91 8.29 -27.00
N TYR A 20 -11.86 7.38 -27.99
CA TYR A 20 -10.63 6.98 -28.67
C TYR A 20 -10.69 7.40 -30.15
N THR A 21 -9.81 8.32 -30.54
CA THR A 21 -9.65 8.79 -31.92
C THR A 21 -8.35 8.26 -32.50
N PHE A 22 -8.39 7.72 -33.72
CA PHE A 22 -7.21 7.16 -34.40
C PHE A 22 -7.33 7.33 -35.92
N ILE A 23 -6.19 7.25 -36.62
CA ILE A 23 -6.15 7.21 -38.08
C ILE A 23 -6.37 5.77 -38.54
N VAL A 24 -7.33 5.56 -39.43
CA VAL A 24 -7.62 4.23 -39.98
C VAL A 24 -6.67 3.96 -41.16
N ASN A 25 -5.65 3.14 -40.92
CA ASN A 25 -4.69 2.71 -41.94
C ASN A 25 -4.87 1.23 -42.36
N GLY A 26 -5.93 0.58 -41.87
CA GLY A 26 -6.24 -0.83 -42.12
C GLY A 26 -7.45 -1.28 -41.28
N ASN A 27 -7.83 -2.56 -41.43
CA ASN A 27 -8.91 -3.12 -40.63
C ASN A 27 -8.52 -3.17 -39.16
N ARG A 28 -9.41 -2.77 -38.28
CA ARG A 28 -9.21 -2.77 -36.84
C ARG A 28 -10.36 -3.48 -36.14
N ALA A 29 -10.01 -4.27 -35.10
CA ALA A 29 -10.98 -4.93 -34.24
C ALA A 29 -10.77 -4.41 -32.80
N LEU A 30 -11.60 -3.46 -32.41
CA LEU A 30 -11.50 -2.82 -31.08
C LEU A 30 -12.54 -3.39 -30.13
N VAL A 31 -12.11 -3.71 -28.92
CA VAL A 31 -12.98 -4.18 -27.84
C VAL A 31 -13.02 -3.10 -26.74
N ALA A 32 -14.22 -2.62 -26.42
CA ALA A 32 -14.46 -1.76 -25.27
C ALA A 32 -14.62 -2.65 -24.01
N ASN A 33 -13.77 -2.47 -23.04
CA ASN A 33 -13.80 -3.22 -21.79
C ASN A 33 -14.47 -2.42 -20.68
N PHE A 34 -15.33 -3.10 -19.92
CA PHE A 34 -16.08 -2.51 -18.82
C PHE A 34 -15.98 -3.40 -17.59
N ILE A 35 -16.00 -2.79 -16.41
CA ILE A 35 -16.12 -3.48 -15.12
C ILE A 35 -17.47 -3.13 -14.48
N PRO A 36 -18.16 -4.09 -13.84
CA PRO A 36 -19.37 -3.79 -13.08
C PRO A 36 -19.05 -2.90 -11.89
N ILE A 37 -20.00 -2.04 -11.50
CA ILE A 37 -19.90 -1.23 -10.28
C ILE A 37 -20.45 -2.08 -9.13
N PRO A 38 -19.61 -2.50 -8.15
CA PRO A 38 -20.09 -3.22 -6.98
C PRO A 38 -21.09 -2.41 -6.16
N ALA A 39 -21.96 -3.08 -5.41
CA ALA A 39 -22.87 -2.41 -4.48
C ALA A 39 -22.07 -1.57 -3.47
N GLY A 40 -22.48 -0.32 -3.26
CA GLY A 40 -21.80 0.61 -2.37
C GLY A 40 -20.56 1.30 -2.95
N ALA A 41 -20.20 1.02 -4.22
CA ALA A 41 -19.14 1.73 -4.92
C ALA A 41 -19.72 2.86 -5.81
N LEU A 42 -18.86 3.85 -6.06
CA LEU A 42 -19.14 4.99 -6.96
C LEU A 42 -18.23 4.92 -8.18
N ALA A 43 -18.75 5.42 -9.30
CA ALA A 43 -18.04 5.43 -10.58
C ALA A 43 -17.24 6.72 -10.79
N VAL A 44 -16.02 6.57 -11.33
CA VAL A 44 -15.24 7.66 -11.93
C VAL A 44 -15.09 7.36 -13.41
N ASN A 45 -15.77 8.16 -14.25
CA ASN A 45 -15.69 8.09 -15.70
C ASN A 45 -14.77 9.20 -16.20
N LEU A 46 -13.91 8.87 -17.17
CA LEU A 46 -12.94 9.81 -17.74
C LEU A 46 -13.10 9.89 -19.25
N SER A 47 -12.88 11.10 -19.78
CA SER A 47 -12.79 11.33 -21.22
C SER A 47 -11.79 12.44 -21.53
N SER A 48 -11.38 12.55 -22.80
CA SER A 48 -10.45 13.56 -23.29
C SER A 48 -11.14 14.50 -24.29
N SER A 49 -10.85 15.79 -24.22
CA SER A 49 -11.36 16.80 -25.16
C SER A 49 -10.24 17.73 -25.65
N PRO A 50 -9.91 17.77 -26.98
CA PRO A 50 -10.39 16.83 -28.00
C PRO A 50 -9.85 15.42 -27.72
N ALA A 51 -10.51 14.37 -28.20
CA ALA A 51 -10.12 12.98 -27.98
C ALA A 51 -8.69 12.66 -28.45
N ILE A 52 -8.22 13.32 -29.51
CA ILE A 52 -6.84 13.22 -30.03
C ILE A 52 -5.83 13.96 -29.13
N GLY A 53 -6.28 14.81 -28.21
CA GLY A 53 -5.42 15.67 -27.41
C GLY A 53 -4.61 14.95 -26.35
N GLY A 54 -5.07 13.78 -25.89
CA GLY A 54 -4.39 13.02 -24.86
C GLY A 54 -5.20 11.83 -24.33
N ASN A 55 -4.57 11.08 -23.44
CA ASN A 55 -5.16 9.96 -22.75
C ASN A 55 -5.44 10.29 -21.27
N THR A 56 -6.24 9.47 -20.62
CA THR A 56 -6.55 9.58 -19.20
C THR A 56 -6.33 8.26 -18.48
N SER A 57 -6.02 8.30 -17.18
CA SER A 57 -5.97 7.13 -16.31
C SER A 57 -6.60 7.42 -14.96
N GLY A 58 -7.06 6.36 -14.25
CA GLY A 58 -7.75 6.47 -12.96
C GLY A 58 -9.28 6.36 -13.07
N ALA A 59 -9.84 5.95 -14.24
CA ALA A 59 -11.25 5.54 -14.32
C ALA A 59 -11.47 4.24 -13.53
N GLY A 60 -12.63 4.08 -12.92
CA GLY A 60 -12.93 2.87 -12.17
C GLY A 60 -14.15 2.98 -11.26
N ALA A 61 -14.42 1.90 -10.54
CA ALA A 61 -15.39 1.87 -9.45
C ALA A 61 -14.63 1.82 -8.12
N TYR A 62 -14.95 2.72 -7.22
CA TYR A 62 -14.25 2.92 -5.95
C TYR A 62 -15.24 3.00 -4.79
N PRO A 63 -14.90 2.51 -3.59
CA PRO A 63 -15.72 2.69 -2.40
C PRO A 63 -16.00 4.18 -2.14
N VAL A 64 -17.15 4.48 -1.54
CA VAL A 64 -17.48 5.85 -1.07
C VAL A 64 -16.40 6.31 -0.08
N GLY A 65 -15.94 7.56 -0.21
CA GLY A 65 -14.90 8.14 0.65
C GLY A 65 -13.47 7.82 0.23
N SER A 66 -13.26 7.03 -0.83
CA SER A 66 -11.91 6.74 -1.35
C SER A 66 -11.23 8.02 -1.84
N SER A 67 -9.90 8.09 -1.61
CA SER A 67 -9.04 9.07 -2.28
C SER A 67 -8.70 8.56 -3.67
N VAL A 68 -9.19 9.23 -4.70
CA VAL A 68 -8.99 8.84 -6.11
C VAL A 68 -8.07 9.86 -6.78
N THR A 69 -7.10 9.37 -7.54
CA THR A 69 -6.26 10.20 -8.40
C THR A 69 -6.51 9.89 -9.86
N VAL A 70 -6.82 10.92 -10.64
CA VAL A 70 -6.92 10.84 -12.10
C VAL A 70 -5.76 11.57 -12.74
N THR A 71 -5.25 11.06 -13.86
CA THR A 71 -4.10 11.63 -14.56
C THR A 71 -4.45 11.89 -16.02
N ALA A 72 -4.13 13.10 -16.50
CA ALA A 72 -4.20 13.48 -17.90
C ALA A 72 -2.80 13.37 -18.54
N ILE A 73 -2.73 12.71 -19.69
CA ILE A 73 -1.48 12.43 -20.41
C ILE A 73 -1.59 13.05 -21.81
N PRO A 74 -1.05 14.27 -22.04
CA PRO A 74 -1.10 14.91 -23.34
C PRO A 74 -0.38 14.09 -24.42
N ASN A 75 -0.96 14.02 -25.61
CA ASN A 75 -0.29 13.49 -26.79
C ASN A 75 0.70 14.51 -27.36
N ALA A 76 1.55 14.07 -28.31
CA ALA A 76 2.49 14.96 -29.00
C ALA A 76 1.75 16.17 -29.60
N ASN A 77 2.33 17.36 -29.48
CA ASN A 77 1.79 18.64 -29.94
C ASN A 77 0.53 19.12 -29.21
N TYR A 78 0.18 18.52 -28.06
CA TYR A 78 -0.88 19.00 -27.19
C TYR A 78 -0.35 19.33 -25.79
N THR A 79 -1.02 20.24 -25.11
CA THR A 79 -0.82 20.54 -23.70
C THR A 79 -2.14 20.39 -22.95
N PHE A 80 -2.07 19.94 -21.70
CA PHE A 80 -3.23 19.87 -20.82
C PHE A 80 -3.65 21.29 -20.38
N LEU A 81 -4.94 21.53 -20.27
CA LEU A 81 -5.49 22.80 -19.77
C LEU A 81 -6.07 22.64 -18.37
N ASN A 82 -7.01 21.73 -18.20
CA ASN A 82 -7.71 21.51 -16.93
C ASN A 82 -8.57 20.24 -16.97
N TRP A 83 -9.00 19.83 -15.79
CA TRP A 83 -10.10 18.89 -15.60
C TRP A 83 -11.40 19.64 -15.40
N THR A 84 -12.47 19.21 -16.06
CA THR A 84 -13.82 19.70 -15.81
C THR A 84 -14.73 18.58 -15.36
N ASP A 85 -15.70 18.90 -14.48
CA ASP A 85 -16.83 18.05 -14.11
C ASP A 85 -18.10 18.85 -14.39
N ASN A 86 -19.03 18.31 -15.20
CA ASN A 86 -20.21 19.04 -15.65
C ASN A 86 -19.88 20.44 -16.21
N ASN A 87 -18.80 20.56 -17.00
CA ASN A 87 -18.27 21.81 -17.58
C ASN A 87 -17.74 22.84 -16.57
N VAL A 88 -17.63 22.48 -15.28
CA VAL A 88 -17.00 23.35 -14.27
C VAL A 88 -15.54 22.88 -14.09
N VAL A 89 -14.58 23.82 -14.10
CA VAL A 89 -13.17 23.50 -13.85
C VAL A 89 -13.01 23.06 -12.41
N VAL A 90 -12.46 21.87 -12.21
CA VAL A 90 -12.22 21.27 -10.89
C VAL A 90 -10.75 21.14 -10.56
N SER A 91 -9.85 21.16 -11.57
CA SER A 91 -8.40 21.17 -11.35
C SER A 91 -7.65 21.66 -12.61
N THR A 92 -6.56 22.36 -12.38
CA THR A 92 -5.57 22.73 -13.43
C THR A 92 -4.31 21.87 -13.37
N SER A 93 -4.23 20.93 -12.40
CA SER A 93 -3.14 19.94 -12.34
C SER A 93 -3.50 18.72 -13.15
N ARG A 94 -2.54 18.17 -13.92
CA ARG A 94 -2.70 16.92 -14.67
C ARG A 94 -3.05 15.74 -13.74
N ASN A 95 -2.46 15.73 -12.55
CA ASN A 95 -2.76 14.77 -11.50
C ASN A 95 -3.76 15.41 -10.54
N TYR A 96 -5.02 15.03 -10.66
CA TYR A 96 -6.10 15.54 -9.81
C TYR A 96 -6.52 14.48 -8.80
N GLN A 97 -6.27 14.75 -7.53
CA GLN A 97 -6.67 13.90 -6.41
C GLN A 97 -7.90 14.50 -5.71
N PHE A 98 -8.88 13.68 -5.37
CA PHE A 98 -10.10 14.07 -4.68
C PHE A 98 -10.68 12.92 -3.87
N THR A 99 -11.47 13.27 -2.83
CA THR A 99 -12.27 12.28 -2.09
C THR A 99 -13.58 12.01 -2.85
N LEU A 100 -13.86 10.75 -3.17
CA LEU A 100 -15.02 10.35 -3.95
C LEU A 100 -16.26 10.21 -3.06
N VAL A 101 -17.18 11.17 -3.14
CA VAL A 101 -18.45 11.20 -2.37
C VAL A 101 -19.69 11.02 -3.25
N SER A 102 -19.53 11.09 -4.57
CA SER A 102 -20.56 10.87 -5.58
C SER A 102 -19.93 10.39 -6.89
N ASN A 103 -20.73 9.84 -7.81
CA ASN A 103 -20.26 9.52 -9.16
C ASN A 103 -19.68 10.77 -9.83
N ARG A 104 -18.53 10.60 -10.51
CA ARG A 104 -17.84 11.68 -11.22
C ARG A 104 -17.70 11.36 -12.70
N THR A 105 -17.88 12.38 -13.54
CA THR A 105 -17.61 12.30 -14.98
C THR A 105 -16.68 13.45 -15.35
N LEU A 106 -15.38 13.13 -15.41
CA LEU A 106 -14.33 14.13 -15.59
C LEU A 106 -13.87 14.15 -17.03
N VAL A 107 -13.66 15.36 -17.56
CA VAL A 107 -13.12 15.60 -18.88
C VAL A 107 -11.75 16.24 -18.75
N ALA A 108 -10.71 15.59 -19.28
CA ALA A 108 -9.40 16.18 -19.47
C ALA A 108 -9.41 17.06 -20.71
N ASN A 109 -9.26 18.35 -20.55
CA ASN A 109 -9.23 19.30 -21.65
C ASN A 109 -7.80 19.55 -22.09
N PHE A 110 -7.57 19.45 -23.42
CA PHE A 110 -6.28 19.66 -24.06
C PHE A 110 -6.39 20.72 -25.14
N ARG A 111 -5.28 21.40 -25.43
CA ARG A 111 -5.19 22.27 -26.61
C ARG A 111 -3.97 21.93 -27.44
N ILE A 112 -4.08 22.16 -28.75
CA ILE A 112 -2.93 22.03 -29.65
C ILE A 112 -1.88 23.11 -29.32
N ILE A 113 -0.59 22.73 -29.40
CA ILE A 113 0.52 23.61 -29.23
C ILE A 113 0.83 24.20 -30.62
N PRO A 114 0.72 25.52 -30.83
CA PRO A 114 1.13 26.15 -32.10
C PRO A 114 2.61 25.85 -32.43
N ALA A 115 2.94 25.77 -33.70
CA ALA A 115 4.31 25.43 -34.14
C ALA A 115 5.40 26.41 -33.64
N SER A 116 5.00 27.61 -33.23
CA SER A 116 5.89 28.62 -32.63
C SER A 116 6.06 28.49 -31.11
N GLN A 117 5.37 27.52 -30.48
CA GLN A 117 5.38 27.34 -29.02
C GLN A 117 5.97 26.00 -28.62
N PHE A 118 6.50 25.95 -27.39
CA PHE A 118 7.02 24.76 -26.75
C PHE A 118 6.16 24.40 -25.51
N ALA A 119 5.98 23.11 -25.30
CA ALA A 119 5.29 22.59 -24.12
C ALA A 119 6.21 22.56 -22.90
N LEU A 120 5.69 23.02 -21.77
CA LEU A 120 6.19 22.67 -20.45
C LEU A 120 5.19 21.72 -19.79
N ASN A 121 5.58 20.46 -19.59
CA ASN A 121 4.79 19.45 -18.91
C ASN A 121 5.37 19.22 -17.51
N LEU A 122 4.51 19.22 -16.49
CA LEU A 122 4.91 19.05 -15.10
C LEU A 122 4.22 17.82 -14.51
N SER A 123 4.91 17.10 -13.63
CA SER A 123 4.34 15.99 -12.86
C SER A 123 4.97 15.92 -11.48
N SER A 124 4.31 15.21 -10.54
CA SER A 124 4.77 15.00 -9.17
C SER A 124 5.14 13.54 -8.94
N SER A 125 6.22 13.30 -8.19
CA SER A 125 6.66 11.96 -7.76
C SER A 125 7.04 11.96 -6.27
N PRO A 126 6.36 11.17 -5.39
CA PRO A 126 5.08 10.51 -5.66
C PRO A 126 3.96 11.54 -5.91
N ILE A 127 2.87 11.12 -6.56
CA ILE A 127 1.71 12.01 -6.85
C ILE A 127 1.15 12.62 -5.56
N ALA A 128 1.09 11.83 -4.49
CA ALA A 128 0.65 12.29 -3.16
C ALA A 128 1.61 13.31 -2.52
N GLY A 129 2.82 13.47 -3.06
CA GLY A 129 3.89 14.32 -2.47
C GLY A 129 3.64 15.81 -2.62
N GLY A 130 2.90 16.24 -3.63
CA GLY A 130 2.68 17.65 -3.86
C GLY A 130 2.01 17.94 -5.19
N SER A 131 1.75 19.22 -5.43
CA SER A 131 1.20 19.75 -6.67
C SER A 131 2.24 20.54 -7.45
N THR A 132 2.00 20.70 -8.75
CA THR A 132 2.83 21.51 -9.66
C THR A 132 1.99 22.58 -10.33
N ASN A 133 2.61 23.72 -10.63
CA ASN A 133 2.00 24.83 -11.37
C ASN A 133 3.02 25.43 -12.37
N GLY A 134 2.53 26.05 -13.44
CA GLY A 134 3.36 26.61 -14.53
C GLY A 134 3.39 25.74 -15.78
N GLU A 135 2.57 24.68 -15.84
CA GLU A 135 2.38 23.87 -17.04
C GLU A 135 1.72 24.67 -18.16
N GLY A 136 2.11 24.45 -19.41
CA GLY A 136 1.51 25.15 -20.55
C GLY A 136 2.31 25.11 -21.83
N ALA A 137 1.88 25.93 -22.81
CA ALA A 137 2.59 26.17 -24.05
C ALA A 137 3.05 27.63 -24.09
N TYR A 138 4.32 27.85 -24.39
CA TYR A 138 5.00 29.12 -24.31
C TYR A 138 5.77 29.41 -25.60
N ASN A 139 5.87 30.67 -25.97
CA ASN A 139 6.73 31.08 -27.12
C ASN A 139 8.20 30.77 -26.81
N SER A 140 8.98 30.47 -27.86
CA SER A 140 10.43 30.32 -27.73
C SER A 140 11.04 31.58 -27.12
N GLY A 141 11.99 31.43 -26.21
CA GLY A 141 12.66 32.53 -25.52
C GLY A 141 11.88 33.09 -24.31
N THR A 142 10.67 32.60 -24.00
CA THR A 142 9.92 33.04 -22.82
C THR A 142 10.58 32.52 -21.52
N ASN A 143 10.71 33.40 -20.52
CA ASN A 143 11.10 33.01 -19.18
C ASN A 143 9.87 32.41 -18.43
N VAL A 144 9.96 31.16 -18.08
CA VAL A 144 8.86 30.42 -17.41
C VAL A 144 9.32 29.94 -16.06
N THR A 145 8.37 29.75 -15.12
CA THR A 145 8.66 29.23 -13.78
C THR A 145 7.79 28.01 -13.52
N ALA A 146 8.44 26.87 -13.29
CA ALA A 146 7.81 25.67 -12.72
C ALA A 146 7.78 25.80 -11.20
N VAL A 147 6.61 25.63 -10.60
CA VAL A 147 6.40 25.74 -9.14
C VAL A 147 6.01 24.37 -8.61
N ALA A 148 6.71 23.89 -7.59
CA ALA A 148 6.38 22.69 -6.82
C ALA A 148 5.91 23.06 -5.41
N THR A 149 4.73 22.61 -5.02
CA THR A 149 4.16 22.86 -3.70
C THR A 149 4.00 21.52 -2.98
N PRO A 150 4.79 21.25 -1.91
CA PRO A 150 4.64 20.03 -1.13
C PRO A 150 3.28 19.97 -0.44
N ASN A 151 2.71 18.77 -0.38
CA ASN A 151 1.57 18.48 0.48
C ASN A 151 2.02 18.31 1.94
N ASN A 152 1.06 18.33 2.88
CA ASN A 152 1.36 18.11 4.30
C ASN A 152 2.08 16.77 4.50
N GLY A 153 3.18 16.79 5.26
CA GLY A 153 4.02 15.63 5.47
C GLY A 153 5.04 15.35 4.36
N TYR A 154 5.20 16.25 3.39
CA TYR A 154 6.19 16.12 2.33
C TYR A 154 7.13 17.32 2.27
N SER A 155 8.35 17.10 1.82
CA SER A 155 9.31 18.13 1.43
C SER A 155 9.68 17.97 -0.03
N PHE A 156 9.81 19.09 -0.74
CA PHE A 156 10.37 19.10 -2.09
C PHE A 156 11.86 18.77 -2.06
N ILE A 157 12.31 17.91 -2.99
CA ILE A 157 13.73 17.55 -3.12
C ILE A 157 14.35 18.28 -4.30
N ASN A 158 13.84 18.01 -5.49
CA ASN A 158 14.36 18.58 -6.73
C ASN A 158 13.36 18.46 -7.88
N TRP A 159 13.65 19.20 -8.94
CA TRP A 159 13.12 18.97 -10.27
C TRP A 159 14.07 18.05 -11.04
N THR A 160 13.54 17.04 -11.72
CA THR A 160 14.30 16.20 -12.65
C THR A 160 13.73 16.28 -14.06
N GLU A 161 14.61 16.13 -15.05
CA GLU A 161 14.28 15.98 -16.46
C GLU A 161 15.10 14.81 -17.03
N ASN A 162 14.47 13.88 -17.71
CA ASN A 162 15.11 12.67 -18.23
C ASN A 162 15.97 11.93 -17.18
N GLY A 163 15.49 11.91 -15.92
CA GLY A 163 16.18 11.26 -14.80
C GLY A 163 17.31 12.07 -14.16
N SER A 164 17.70 13.21 -14.72
CA SER A 164 18.76 14.07 -14.17
C SER A 164 18.17 15.24 -13.38
N SER A 165 18.79 15.60 -12.25
CA SER A 165 18.38 16.78 -11.46
C SER A 165 18.73 18.07 -12.21
N VAL A 166 17.72 18.95 -12.37
CA VAL A 166 17.86 20.23 -13.05
C VAL A 166 17.71 21.43 -12.13
N SER A 167 17.07 21.27 -10.96
CA SER A 167 16.96 22.32 -9.95
C SER A 167 16.59 21.73 -8.59
N THR A 168 17.15 22.28 -7.50
CA THR A 168 16.74 22.05 -6.11
C THR A 168 15.84 23.15 -5.57
N ASN A 169 15.55 24.19 -6.37
CA ASN A 169 14.63 25.24 -5.99
C ASN A 169 13.20 24.83 -6.40
N PRO A 170 12.22 24.82 -5.48
CA PRO A 170 10.83 24.51 -5.81
C PRO A 170 10.25 25.50 -6.86
N ASN A 171 10.73 26.74 -6.92
CA ASN A 171 10.40 27.72 -7.93
C ASN A 171 11.52 27.75 -8.98
N TYR A 172 11.45 26.87 -9.98
CA TYR A 172 12.48 26.74 -11.00
C TYR A 172 12.15 27.60 -12.22
N SER A 173 12.90 28.71 -12.41
CA SER A 173 12.76 29.61 -13.55
C SER A 173 13.83 29.31 -14.60
N PHE A 174 13.42 29.29 -15.87
CA PHE A 174 14.30 29.06 -17.02
C PHE A 174 13.70 29.64 -18.32
N THR A 175 14.55 29.86 -19.32
CA THR A 175 14.09 30.24 -20.67
C THR A 175 13.71 28.99 -21.45
N ILE A 176 12.47 28.92 -21.96
CA ILE A 176 12.01 27.78 -22.74
C ILE A 176 12.41 27.93 -24.23
N ASN A 177 13.23 26.99 -24.74
CA ASN A 177 13.68 26.94 -26.13
C ASN A 177 13.42 25.55 -26.76
N GLY A 178 12.63 24.69 -26.09
CA GLY A 178 12.24 23.36 -26.52
C GLY A 178 11.19 22.81 -25.59
N ASN A 179 10.54 21.69 -25.99
CA ASN A 179 9.59 20.97 -25.10
C ASN A 179 10.31 20.43 -23.89
N ARG A 180 9.73 20.60 -22.73
CA ARG A 180 10.30 20.12 -21.45
C ARG A 180 9.30 19.30 -20.65
N ASN A 181 9.79 18.21 -20.05
CA ASN A 181 9.03 17.35 -19.13
C ASN A 181 9.76 17.32 -17.78
N LEU A 182 9.23 18.04 -16.80
CA LEU A 182 9.84 18.14 -15.48
C LEU A 182 9.04 17.34 -14.46
N ILE A 183 9.75 16.63 -13.59
CA ILE A 183 9.17 15.87 -12.46
C ILE A 183 9.60 16.56 -11.16
N ALA A 184 8.64 17.03 -10.39
CA ALA A 184 8.85 17.48 -9.02
C ALA A 184 8.95 16.25 -8.10
N ASN A 185 10.12 16.05 -7.52
CA ASN A 185 10.33 14.95 -6.59
C ASN A 185 10.11 15.41 -5.15
N PHE A 186 9.33 14.65 -4.41
CA PHE A 186 9.00 14.92 -3.02
C PHE A 186 9.42 13.74 -2.14
N LEU A 187 9.91 14.04 -0.94
CA LEU A 187 10.18 13.07 0.10
C LEU A 187 9.12 13.21 1.19
N PHE A 188 8.56 12.10 1.63
CA PHE A 188 7.73 12.11 2.82
C PHE A 188 8.60 12.43 4.04
N VAL A 189 8.28 13.51 4.73
CA VAL A 189 8.86 13.89 6.02
C VAL A 189 7.72 13.92 7.02
N SER A 190 7.70 12.98 7.94
CA SER A 190 6.71 12.95 8.99
C SER A 190 6.80 14.23 9.82
N THR A 191 5.85 15.13 9.64
CA THR A 191 5.64 16.30 10.53
C THR A 191 4.63 15.98 11.64
N ALA A 192 3.87 14.90 11.50
CA ALA A 192 3.05 14.31 12.54
C ALA A 192 3.92 13.27 13.24
N GLY A 193 4.12 13.42 14.52
CA GLY A 193 5.05 12.63 15.35
C GLY A 193 5.17 11.16 14.99
N ILE A 194 6.22 10.57 15.54
CA ILE A 194 6.73 9.20 15.33
C ILE A 194 5.66 8.08 15.42
N GLY A 195 4.39 8.40 15.60
CA GLY A 195 3.31 7.44 15.87
C GLY A 195 3.29 7.00 17.34
N PRO A 196 2.53 5.96 17.71
CA PRO A 196 2.45 5.50 19.10
C PRO A 196 3.74 4.83 19.56
N ASN A 197 4.09 4.96 20.83
CA ASN A 197 5.15 4.16 21.44
C ASN A 197 4.72 2.68 21.42
N LEU A 198 5.47 1.85 20.70
CA LEU A 198 5.17 0.43 20.61
C LEU A 198 5.42 -0.27 21.95
N PRO A 199 4.47 -1.02 22.48
CA PRO A 199 4.71 -1.90 23.61
C PRO A 199 5.81 -2.92 23.32
N SER A 200 6.71 -3.14 24.29
CA SER A 200 7.77 -4.14 24.16
C SER A 200 7.19 -5.54 23.99
N LEU A 201 7.75 -6.29 23.06
CA LEU A 201 7.44 -7.73 22.91
C LEU A 201 8.19 -8.61 23.94
N GLY A 202 9.17 -8.05 24.68
CA GLY A 202 10.00 -8.84 25.59
C GLY A 202 10.56 -10.10 24.91
N LEU A 203 10.52 -11.24 25.59
CA LEU A 203 10.98 -12.52 25.02
C LEU A 203 10.14 -13.02 23.84
N ALA A 204 8.89 -12.57 23.68
CA ALA A 204 8.08 -12.92 22.51
C ALA A 204 8.72 -12.39 21.21
N GLY A 205 9.47 -11.30 21.29
CA GLY A 205 10.23 -10.73 20.15
C GLY A 205 11.33 -11.65 19.60
N ASN A 206 11.70 -12.71 20.31
CA ASN A 206 12.71 -13.68 19.84
C ASN A 206 12.13 -14.73 18.87
N TYR A 207 10.82 -14.72 18.64
CA TYR A 207 10.13 -15.71 17.81
C TYR A 207 9.56 -15.07 16.54
N ALA A 208 9.71 -15.80 15.44
CA ALA A 208 8.95 -15.54 14.20
C ALA A 208 7.49 -15.96 14.37
N ILE A 209 7.25 -17.10 15.06
CA ILE A 209 5.91 -17.61 15.40
C ILE A 209 5.91 -18.07 16.85
N LEU A 210 4.97 -17.54 17.64
CA LEU A 210 4.75 -17.95 19.03
C LEU A 210 3.24 -18.17 19.26
N THR A 211 2.88 -19.35 19.84
CA THR A 211 1.47 -19.69 20.03
C THR A 211 1.23 -20.45 21.35
N GLN A 212 -0.04 -20.48 21.79
CA GLN A 212 -0.44 -21.24 22.97
C GLN A 212 -1.05 -22.61 22.66
N SER A 213 -1.60 -22.83 21.47
CA SER A 213 -2.33 -24.06 21.15
C SER A 213 -1.68 -24.91 20.06
N GLY A 214 -0.78 -24.33 19.23
CA GLY A 214 -0.05 -25.11 18.23
C GLY A 214 0.29 -24.36 16.96
N ILE A 215 1.20 -24.96 16.19
CA ILE A 215 1.63 -24.48 14.88
C ILE A 215 1.52 -25.65 13.90
N SER A 216 0.78 -25.47 12.82
CA SER A 216 0.65 -26.51 11.79
C SER A 216 1.07 -25.96 10.42
N THR A 217 1.68 -26.82 9.61
CA THR A 217 1.98 -26.50 8.23
C THR A 217 1.60 -27.61 7.28
N THR A 218 1.20 -27.21 6.08
CA THR A 218 1.03 -28.10 4.92
C THR A 218 1.78 -27.52 3.72
N GLY A 219 2.26 -28.38 2.84
CA GLY A 219 3.08 -27.97 1.70
C GLY A 219 4.48 -27.49 2.10
N VAL A 220 5.18 -26.86 1.15
CA VAL A 220 6.56 -26.40 1.34
C VAL A 220 6.55 -25.02 2.01
N THR A 221 6.76 -25.01 3.33
CA THR A 221 6.84 -23.78 4.14
C THR A 221 8.31 -23.42 4.42
N SER A 222 8.64 -22.13 4.44
CA SER A 222 9.98 -21.63 4.78
C SER A 222 9.86 -20.54 5.86
N ILE A 223 10.57 -20.74 6.98
CA ILE A 223 10.55 -19.80 8.10
C ILE A 223 11.98 -19.38 8.45
N THR A 224 12.22 -18.09 8.56
CA THR A 224 13.45 -17.51 9.12
C THR A 224 13.13 -16.89 10.47
N GLY A 225 13.69 -17.48 11.53
CA GLY A 225 13.45 -17.14 12.93
C GLY A 225 12.96 -18.33 13.74
N ASN A 226 12.79 -18.14 15.05
CA ASN A 226 12.43 -19.22 15.97
C ASN A 226 10.90 -19.48 15.99
N LEU A 227 10.53 -20.71 16.28
CA LEU A 227 9.16 -21.10 16.60
C LEU A 227 9.04 -21.43 18.10
N GLY A 228 7.90 -21.12 18.71
CA GLY A 228 7.61 -21.45 20.09
C GLY A 228 6.16 -21.84 20.36
N VAL A 229 5.96 -22.86 21.16
CA VAL A 229 4.62 -23.22 21.67
C VAL A 229 4.66 -23.42 23.19
N SER A 230 3.70 -22.82 23.91
CA SER A 230 3.50 -22.99 25.35
C SER A 230 2.09 -22.51 25.75
N PRO A 231 1.37 -23.21 26.63
CA PRO A 231 1.80 -24.35 27.45
C PRO A 231 1.77 -25.71 26.74
N ILE A 232 1.32 -25.78 25.50
CA ILE A 232 1.19 -27.02 24.74
C ILE A 232 2.59 -27.61 24.40
N THR A 233 2.65 -28.94 24.21
CA THR A 233 3.89 -29.68 23.94
C THR A 233 4.26 -29.65 22.46
N ALA A 234 5.46 -30.17 22.12
CA ALA A 234 5.97 -30.25 20.75
C ALA A 234 5.06 -31.05 19.79
N THR A 235 4.19 -31.93 20.32
CA THR A 235 3.22 -32.71 19.50
C THR A 235 2.20 -31.82 18.81
N ALA A 236 2.01 -30.57 19.28
CA ALA A 236 1.15 -29.57 18.65
C ALA A 236 1.85 -28.79 17.52
N ILE A 237 3.12 -29.08 17.24
CA ILE A 237 3.85 -28.54 16.08
C ILE A 237 3.84 -29.62 14.99
N THR A 238 2.96 -29.49 14.01
CA THR A 238 2.71 -30.54 13.02
C THR A 238 3.13 -30.12 11.60
N GLY A 239 3.57 -31.08 10.80
CA GLY A 239 4.00 -30.87 9.40
C GLY A 239 5.45 -30.43 9.24
N PHE A 240 6.23 -30.28 10.32
CA PHE A 240 7.60 -29.76 10.27
C PHE A 240 8.71 -30.84 10.29
N GLY A 241 8.43 -32.07 10.75
CA GLY A 241 9.44 -33.11 10.85
C GLY A 241 10.54 -32.74 11.85
N LEU A 242 10.17 -32.47 13.10
CA LEU A 242 11.07 -31.99 14.14
C LEU A 242 12.14 -33.04 14.53
N ILE A 243 13.40 -32.60 14.62
CA ILE A 243 14.54 -33.37 15.14
C ILE A 243 15.01 -32.68 16.40
N LEU A 244 14.87 -33.40 17.54
CA LEU A 244 15.28 -32.87 18.83
C LEU A 244 16.82 -32.77 18.88
N ASP A 245 17.31 -31.61 19.35
CA ASP A 245 18.74 -31.40 19.57
C ASP A 245 19.27 -32.24 20.73
N GLY A 246 20.56 -32.58 20.70
CA GLY A 246 21.19 -33.39 21.76
C GLY A 246 21.14 -32.80 23.17
N SER A 247 20.92 -31.48 23.31
CA SER A 247 20.67 -30.83 24.60
C SER A 247 19.24 -31.05 25.14
N GLY A 248 18.32 -31.49 24.27
CA GLY A 248 16.90 -31.58 24.59
C GLY A 248 16.20 -30.25 24.75
N GLN A 249 16.84 -29.11 24.54
CA GLN A 249 16.29 -27.77 24.82
C GLN A 249 15.53 -27.19 23.62
N PHE A 250 15.77 -27.65 22.40
CA PHE A 250 15.10 -27.19 21.18
C PHE A 250 15.10 -28.31 20.13
N ALA A 251 14.32 -28.16 19.11
CA ALA A 251 14.37 -28.98 17.91
C ALA A 251 14.78 -28.13 16.70
N THR A 252 15.21 -28.82 15.63
CA THR A 252 15.49 -28.27 14.32
C THR A 252 14.64 -28.96 13.25
N THR A 253 14.54 -28.35 12.09
CA THR A 253 13.85 -28.89 10.92
C THR A 253 14.39 -28.20 9.66
N PRO A 254 14.43 -28.85 8.50
CA PRO A 254 14.91 -28.25 7.25
C PRO A 254 14.11 -27.01 6.79
N THR A 255 12.87 -26.87 7.25
CA THR A 255 11.95 -25.80 6.83
C THR A 255 12.06 -24.53 7.69
N VAL A 256 12.87 -24.55 8.77
CA VAL A 256 13.05 -23.44 9.71
C VAL A 256 14.52 -23.10 9.83
N ASN A 257 14.91 -21.93 9.34
CA ASN A 257 16.21 -21.34 9.64
C ASN A 257 16.12 -20.65 11.01
N GLY A 258 16.27 -21.45 12.07
CA GLY A 258 16.10 -21.09 13.46
C GLY A 258 15.91 -22.33 14.34
N ARG A 259 15.39 -22.11 15.53
CA ARG A 259 15.13 -23.19 16.52
C ARG A 259 13.64 -23.29 16.81
N VAL A 260 13.20 -24.50 17.13
CA VAL A 260 11.83 -24.79 17.52
C VAL A 260 11.79 -25.16 18.99
N PHE A 261 10.99 -24.44 19.75
CA PHE A 261 10.89 -24.57 21.22
C PHE A 261 9.49 -25.03 21.62
N ALA A 262 9.42 -25.91 22.62
CA ALA A 262 8.16 -26.41 23.15
C ALA A 262 8.22 -26.56 24.69
N SER A 263 7.06 -26.51 25.34
CA SER A 263 6.98 -26.52 26.80
C SER A 263 7.47 -27.81 27.48
N ASN A 264 7.58 -28.90 26.73
CA ASN A 264 8.06 -30.19 27.21
C ASN A 264 9.54 -30.46 26.92
N TYR A 265 10.30 -29.45 26.46
CA TYR A 265 11.74 -29.57 26.25
C TYR A 265 12.51 -29.33 27.55
N ALA A 266 13.81 -29.63 27.55
CA ALA A 266 14.67 -29.47 28.72
C ALA A 266 14.79 -28.00 29.17
N THR A 267 15.03 -27.82 30.48
CA THR A 267 15.30 -26.49 31.06
C THR A 267 16.49 -25.82 30.36
N PRO A 268 16.46 -24.46 30.12
CA PRO A 268 15.49 -23.48 30.64
C PRO A 268 14.26 -23.23 29.74
N THR A 269 14.05 -24.00 28.67
CA THR A 269 13.05 -23.74 27.63
C THR A 269 11.64 -23.54 28.15
N PRO A 270 11.08 -24.38 29.06
CA PRO A 270 9.71 -24.17 29.54
C PRO A 270 9.52 -22.83 30.24
N ALA A 271 10.46 -22.45 31.11
CA ALA A 271 10.39 -21.17 31.83
C ALA A 271 10.48 -19.96 30.88
N ASN A 272 11.41 -20.01 29.91
CA ASN A 272 11.57 -18.95 28.90
C ASN A 272 10.32 -18.80 28.03
N LEU A 273 9.67 -19.90 27.64
CA LEU A 273 8.45 -19.88 26.85
C LEU A 273 7.27 -19.33 27.66
N THR A 274 7.15 -19.66 28.95
CA THR A 274 6.12 -19.06 29.82
C THR A 274 6.26 -17.54 29.83
N VAL A 275 7.47 -17.01 30.07
CA VAL A 275 7.72 -15.56 30.03
C VAL A 275 7.45 -14.98 28.65
N ALA A 276 7.80 -15.68 27.57
CA ALA A 276 7.55 -15.21 26.22
C ALA A 276 6.03 -15.09 25.92
N VAL A 277 5.22 -16.07 26.33
CA VAL A 277 3.77 -16.04 26.21
C VAL A 277 3.17 -14.90 27.04
N ASP A 278 3.60 -14.72 28.28
CA ASP A 278 3.14 -13.61 29.13
C ASP A 278 3.49 -12.24 28.51
N ASN A 279 4.67 -12.12 27.93
CA ASN A 279 5.08 -10.91 27.21
C ASN A 279 4.22 -10.66 25.95
N MET A 280 3.87 -11.72 25.19
CA MET A 280 2.97 -11.61 24.04
C MET A 280 1.58 -11.10 24.46
N GLN A 281 0.99 -11.65 25.52
CA GLN A 281 -0.32 -11.24 26.05
C GLN A 281 -0.27 -9.79 26.57
N THR A 282 0.80 -9.45 27.27
CA THR A 282 1.03 -8.08 27.76
C THR A 282 1.18 -7.10 26.61
N ALA A 283 1.96 -7.44 25.56
CA ALA A 283 2.10 -6.60 24.38
C ALA A 283 0.77 -6.42 23.65
N TYR A 284 -0.03 -7.48 23.50
CA TYR A 284 -1.40 -7.38 22.96
C TYR A 284 -2.25 -6.41 23.77
N THR A 285 -2.34 -6.59 25.09
CA THR A 285 -3.18 -5.78 25.97
C THR A 285 -2.75 -4.32 25.97
N ASN A 286 -1.45 -4.05 26.09
CA ASN A 286 -0.91 -2.70 26.11
C ASN A 286 -1.12 -2.01 24.74
N SER A 287 -0.95 -2.72 23.63
CA SER A 287 -1.20 -2.17 22.29
C SER A 287 -2.68 -1.83 22.07
N ASN A 288 -3.58 -2.69 22.53
CA ASN A 288 -5.03 -2.46 22.42
C ASN A 288 -5.48 -1.24 23.27
N ASN A 289 -4.82 -0.99 24.38
CA ASN A 289 -5.13 0.09 25.32
C ASN A 289 -4.45 1.42 25.01
N LEU A 290 -3.64 1.51 23.95
CA LEU A 290 -3.02 2.77 23.55
C LEU A 290 -4.09 3.85 23.28
N THR A 291 -3.80 5.09 23.74
CA THR A 291 -4.66 6.25 23.54
C THR A 291 -3.90 7.44 22.95
N ALA A 292 -2.58 7.34 22.88
CA ALA A 292 -1.72 8.39 22.35
C ALA A 292 -0.81 7.85 21.23
N PRO A 293 -0.63 8.57 20.13
CA PRO A 293 -1.38 9.79 19.75
C PRO A 293 -2.88 9.53 19.65
N ALA A 294 -3.70 10.59 19.58
CA ALA A 294 -5.14 10.42 19.43
C ALA A 294 -5.48 9.47 18.27
N PRO A 295 -6.28 8.41 18.50
CA PRO A 295 -6.50 7.40 17.49
C PRO A 295 -7.38 7.93 16.34
N VAL A 296 -7.03 7.53 15.13
CA VAL A 296 -7.93 7.61 13.96
C VAL A 296 -8.92 6.47 14.07
N LEU A 297 -10.21 6.78 14.14
CA LEU A 297 -11.27 5.79 14.33
C LEU A 297 -11.85 5.33 12.99
N ASN A 298 -11.96 4.02 12.81
CA ASN A 298 -12.64 3.37 11.68
C ASN A 298 -12.24 3.94 10.30
N LEU A 299 -10.93 4.17 10.09
CA LEU A 299 -10.42 4.65 8.80
C LEU A 299 -10.96 3.78 7.65
N GLY A 300 -11.48 4.42 6.59
CA GLY A 300 -12.06 3.73 5.46
C GLY A 300 -13.25 2.80 5.81
N ALA A 301 -13.93 3.04 6.95
CA ALA A 301 -14.97 2.16 7.50
C ALA A 301 -14.50 0.69 7.66
N GLY A 302 -13.20 0.49 7.96
CA GLY A 302 -12.57 -0.83 8.07
C GLY A 302 -12.02 -1.39 6.75
N ASN A 303 -12.25 -0.75 5.62
CA ASN A 303 -11.64 -1.14 4.34
C ASN A 303 -10.40 -0.28 4.05
N LEU A 304 -9.21 -0.87 4.17
CA LEU A 304 -7.94 -0.18 3.94
C LEU A 304 -7.42 -0.31 2.51
N SER A 305 -8.18 -0.98 1.63
CA SER A 305 -7.75 -1.27 0.26
C SER A 305 -7.45 -0.01 -0.54
N GLY A 306 -6.25 0.05 -1.13
CA GLY A 306 -5.79 1.17 -1.95
C GLY A 306 -5.41 2.43 -1.16
N LEU A 307 -5.50 2.42 0.17
CA LEU A 307 -5.15 3.59 0.98
C LEU A 307 -3.63 3.74 1.11
N VAL A 308 -3.21 5.00 1.29
CA VAL A 308 -1.87 5.40 1.73
C VAL A 308 -1.99 5.91 3.16
N ILE A 309 -1.30 5.27 4.10
CA ILE A 309 -1.49 5.48 5.53
C ILE A 309 -0.19 6.00 6.17
N ALA A 310 -0.29 7.16 6.83
CA ALA A 310 0.79 7.76 7.60
C ALA A 310 1.01 7.05 8.96
N PRO A 311 2.14 7.29 9.66
CA PRO A 311 2.35 6.78 11.02
C PRO A 311 1.24 7.21 11.98
N GLY A 312 0.83 6.30 12.88
CA GLY A 312 -0.26 6.62 13.80
C GLY A 312 -0.89 5.44 14.51
N LEU A 313 -1.87 5.77 15.35
CA LEU A 313 -2.74 4.82 16.04
C LEU A 313 -4.10 4.78 15.35
N TYR A 314 -4.49 3.59 14.88
CA TYR A 314 -5.74 3.35 14.15
C TYR A 314 -6.59 2.33 14.92
N LYS A 315 -7.84 2.69 15.23
CA LYS A 315 -8.74 1.81 15.98
C LYS A 315 -10.01 1.52 15.19
N PHE A 316 -10.33 0.24 15.06
CA PHE A 316 -11.49 -0.27 14.35
C PHE A 316 -12.43 -0.99 15.31
N SER A 317 -13.68 -0.55 15.38
CA SER A 317 -14.76 -1.21 16.16
C SER A 317 -15.33 -2.44 15.47
N THR A 318 -14.94 -2.70 14.22
CA THR A 318 -15.33 -3.83 13.36
C THR A 318 -14.09 -4.57 12.87
N GLY A 319 -14.25 -5.47 11.89
CA GLY A 319 -13.15 -6.09 11.16
C GLY A 319 -12.44 -5.11 10.22
N VAL A 320 -11.24 -5.51 9.80
CA VAL A 320 -10.45 -4.81 8.78
C VAL A 320 -10.31 -5.68 7.55
N LEU A 321 -10.56 -5.09 6.38
CA LEU A 321 -10.39 -5.69 5.07
C LEU A 321 -9.25 -5.00 4.29
N ILE A 322 -8.37 -5.80 3.69
CA ILE A 322 -7.40 -5.39 2.68
C ILE A 322 -7.61 -6.27 1.45
N SER A 323 -8.16 -5.71 0.38
CA SER A 323 -8.39 -6.42 -0.89
C SER A 323 -7.09 -6.51 -1.72
N TYR A 324 -7.19 -7.11 -2.92
CA TYR A 324 -6.06 -7.22 -3.87
C TYR A 324 -5.38 -5.87 -4.21
N GLN A 325 -6.05 -4.75 -3.99
CA GLN A 325 -5.47 -3.40 -4.17
C GLN A 325 -4.36 -3.09 -3.15
N GLY A 326 -4.29 -3.88 -2.07
CA GLY A 326 -3.29 -3.69 -1.02
C GLY A 326 -3.47 -2.41 -0.22
N VAL A 327 -2.46 -2.07 0.56
CA VAL A 327 -2.34 -0.82 1.33
C VAL A 327 -0.89 -0.37 1.32
N THR A 328 -0.64 0.94 1.31
CA THR A 328 0.71 1.49 1.36
C THR A 328 0.92 2.25 2.67
N LEU A 329 2.00 1.92 3.39
CA LEU A 329 2.40 2.63 4.60
C LEU A 329 3.60 3.52 4.27
N ILE A 330 3.48 4.83 4.52
CA ILE A 330 4.52 5.82 4.20
C ILE A 330 5.01 6.50 5.47
N GLY A 331 6.33 6.60 5.62
CA GLY A 331 6.97 7.20 6.80
C GLY A 331 8.47 7.00 6.77
N ASN A 332 9.11 7.16 7.94
CA ASN A 332 10.55 7.02 8.14
C ASN A 332 10.90 5.74 8.91
N ALA A 333 12.18 5.46 9.07
CA ALA A 333 12.69 4.23 9.70
C ALA A 333 12.28 4.04 11.17
N ASN A 334 11.98 5.13 11.88
CA ASN A 334 11.59 5.11 13.29
C ASN A 334 10.09 5.34 13.52
N ASP A 335 9.35 5.56 12.46
CA ASP A 335 7.90 5.77 12.54
C ASP A 335 7.17 4.47 12.85
N THR A 336 6.03 4.57 13.55
CA THR A 336 5.30 3.43 14.07
C THR A 336 3.83 3.47 13.68
N TRP A 337 3.26 2.29 13.47
CA TRP A 337 1.83 2.09 13.20
C TRP A 337 1.27 1.05 14.16
N VAL A 338 0.14 1.35 14.76
CA VAL A 338 -0.65 0.37 15.51
C VAL A 338 -2.08 0.37 14.99
N PHE A 339 -2.50 -0.78 14.48
CA PHE A 339 -3.87 -1.04 14.03
C PHE A 339 -4.55 -1.96 15.04
N THR A 340 -5.51 -1.47 15.83
CA THR A 340 -6.31 -2.29 16.73
C THR A 340 -7.64 -2.63 16.08
N VAL A 341 -7.92 -3.92 15.93
CA VAL A 341 -9.07 -4.47 15.19
C VAL A 341 -9.92 -5.26 16.16
N ALA A 342 -11.16 -4.81 16.42
CA ALA A 342 -12.06 -5.43 17.40
C ALA A 342 -12.67 -6.77 16.94
N GLN A 343 -12.56 -7.08 15.65
CA GLN A 343 -13.01 -8.34 15.05
C GLN A 343 -11.88 -8.94 14.19
N ASP A 344 -12.17 -9.43 13.00
CA ASP A 344 -11.21 -10.13 12.14
C ASP A 344 -10.39 -9.16 11.27
N LEU A 345 -9.13 -9.56 11.01
CA LEU A 345 -8.31 -9.00 9.96
C LEU A 345 -8.34 -9.94 8.74
N THR A 346 -8.93 -9.48 7.64
CA THR A 346 -8.98 -10.24 6.39
C THR A 346 -8.12 -9.54 5.32
N VAL A 347 -7.07 -10.24 4.89
CA VAL A 347 -6.22 -9.81 3.78
C VAL A 347 -6.48 -10.76 2.62
N ASN A 348 -7.14 -10.26 1.57
CA ASN A 348 -7.58 -11.06 0.44
C ASN A 348 -6.41 -11.55 -0.42
N ASN A 349 -6.70 -12.52 -1.30
CA ASN A 349 -5.71 -13.10 -2.20
C ASN A 349 -4.94 -12.02 -2.98
N MET A 350 -3.63 -12.23 -3.13
CA MET A 350 -2.70 -11.37 -3.87
C MET A 350 -2.57 -9.94 -3.33
N ALA A 351 -3.17 -9.63 -2.19
CA ALA A 351 -3.02 -8.32 -1.55
C ALA A 351 -1.59 -8.10 -1.07
N LYS A 352 -1.16 -6.84 -1.12
CA LYS A 352 0.18 -6.44 -0.70
C LYS A 352 0.12 -5.31 0.33
N ILE A 353 0.90 -5.43 1.40
CA ILE A 353 1.21 -4.30 2.29
C ILE A 353 2.55 -3.71 1.85
N THR A 354 2.49 -2.61 1.11
CA THR A 354 3.66 -1.93 0.57
C THR A 354 4.23 -0.98 1.60
N LEU A 355 5.52 -1.09 1.84
CA LEU A 355 6.25 -0.17 2.72
C LEU A 355 6.95 0.90 1.88
N GLY A 356 6.73 2.16 2.22
CA GLY A 356 7.46 3.29 1.66
C GLY A 356 8.94 3.25 2.02
N PRO A 357 9.79 4.05 1.35
CA PRO A 357 11.22 4.07 1.61
C PRO A 357 11.54 4.34 3.09
N GLY A 358 12.31 3.44 3.71
CA GLY A 358 12.73 3.55 5.11
C GLY A 358 11.76 2.92 6.12
N VAL A 359 10.50 2.68 5.80
CA VAL A 359 9.53 2.06 6.71
C VAL A 359 9.95 0.64 7.06
N GLN A 360 9.88 0.30 8.36
CA GLN A 360 10.36 -0.98 8.88
C GLN A 360 9.19 -1.84 9.36
N ALA A 361 9.11 -3.09 8.90
CA ALA A 361 8.05 -4.04 9.29
C ALA A 361 7.98 -4.27 10.81
N LYS A 362 9.11 -4.22 11.52
CA LYS A 362 9.16 -4.34 12.99
C LYS A 362 8.41 -3.24 13.74
N ASN A 363 8.14 -2.12 13.09
CA ASN A 363 7.48 -0.95 13.66
C ASN A 363 5.96 -0.91 13.37
N ILE A 364 5.40 -1.97 12.83
CA ILE A 364 3.98 -2.04 12.44
C ILE A 364 3.31 -3.16 13.23
N TYR A 365 2.34 -2.82 14.10
CA TYR A 365 1.59 -3.77 14.91
C TYR A 365 0.14 -3.87 14.41
N TRP A 366 -0.28 -5.10 14.12
CA TRP A 366 -1.66 -5.48 13.82
C TRP A 366 -2.23 -6.25 15.01
N VAL A 367 -3.01 -5.58 15.85
CA VAL A 367 -3.56 -6.08 17.11
C VAL A 367 -4.99 -6.51 16.87
N VAL A 368 -5.22 -7.82 16.78
CA VAL A 368 -6.45 -8.40 16.26
C VAL A 368 -7.18 -9.17 17.36
N ALA A 369 -8.41 -8.78 17.69
CA ALA A 369 -9.21 -9.47 18.70
C ALA A 369 -9.85 -10.76 18.16
N GLY A 370 -10.18 -10.80 16.89
CA GLY A 370 -10.65 -11.96 16.17
C GLY A 370 -9.54 -12.75 15.49
N GLN A 371 -9.85 -13.37 14.36
CA GLN A 371 -8.91 -14.12 13.53
C GLN A 371 -8.19 -13.20 12.55
N ALA A 372 -6.91 -13.47 12.27
CA ALA A 372 -6.18 -12.89 11.16
C ALA A 372 -6.04 -13.91 10.03
N THR A 373 -6.60 -13.60 8.85
CA THR A 373 -6.53 -14.48 7.66
C THR A 373 -5.78 -13.77 6.55
N LEU A 374 -4.66 -14.39 6.12
CA LEU A 374 -3.88 -13.95 4.97
C LEU A 374 -4.18 -14.86 3.79
N GLY A 375 -4.77 -14.31 2.74
CA GLY A 375 -5.19 -15.03 1.54
C GLY A 375 -4.02 -15.60 0.73
N THR A 376 -4.34 -16.35 -0.30
CA THR A 376 -3.36 -16.96 -1.22
C THR A 376 -2.49 -15.88 -1.88
N GLY A 377 -1.16 -16.07 -1.83
CA GLY A 377 -0.19 -15.18 -2.48
C GLY A 377 -0.08 -13.77 -1.88
N VAL A 378 -0.58 -13.55 -0.67
CA VAL A 378 -0.43 -12.28 0.06
C VAL A 378 1.04 -11.96 0.32
N ASP A 379 1.42 -10.69 0.22
CA ASP A 379 2.72 -10.14 0.65
C ASP A 379 2.48 -9.18 1.83
N PHE A 380 2.65 -9.69 3.05
CA PHE A 380 2.30 -9.01 4.29
C PHE A 380 3.54 -8.45 5.00
N SER A 381 3.40 -7.26 5.59
CA SER A 381 4.44 -6.64 6.40
C SER A 381 3.87 -6.19 7.76
N GLY A 382 4.60 -6.54 8.83
CA GLY A 382 4.25 -6.16 10.20
C GLY A 382 4.12 -7.34 11.16
N ILE A 383 3.91 -7.03 12.43
CA ILE A 383 3.77 -7.98 13.53
C ILE A 383 2.29 -8.16 13.83
N ILE A 384 1.79 -9.38 13.69
CA ILE A 384 0.40 -9.72 14.07
C ILE A 384 0.40 -10.20 15.52
N LEU A 385 -0.32 -9.48 16.36
CA LEU A 385 -0.69 -9.86 17.73
C LEU A 385 -2.17 -10.26 17.73
N SER A 386 -2.48 -11.55 17.65
CA SER A 386 -3.87 -12.04 17.59
C SER A 386 -4.30 -12.69 18.89
N LYS A 387 -5.52 -12.38 19.32
CA LYS A 387 -6.16 -13.07 20.46
C LYS A 387 -6.62 -14.47 20.10
N THR A 388 -6.79 -14.76 18.82
CA THR A 388 -7.25 -16.06 18.30
C THR A 388 -6.28 -16.59 17.23
N LEU A 389 -6.79 -17.25 16.21
CA LEU A 389 -6.06 -17.91 15.13
C LEU A 389 -5.42 -16.90 14.18
N ILE A 390 -4.20 -17.21 13.70
CA ILE A 390 -3.61 -16.61 12.51
C ILE A 390 -3.52 -17.70 11.43
N SER A 391 -4.12 -17.46 10.27
CA SER A 391 -4.13 -18.41 9.16
C SER A 391 -3.48 -17.81 7.91
N LEU A 392 -2.49 -18.53 7.37
CA LEU A 392 -1.81 -18.20 6.10
C LEU A 392 -2.20 -19.20 5.03
N ASN A 393 -2.86 -18.73 3.98
CA ASN A 393 -3.21 -19.54 2.83
C ASN A 393 -2.01 -19.73 1.90
N THR A 394 -2.18 -20.58 0.87
CA THR A 394 -1.12 -21.04 -0.03
C THR A 394 -0.25 -19.88 -0.57
N GLY A 395 1.04 -19.97 -0.34
CA GLY A 395 2.02 -19.03 -0.89
C GLY A 395 2.03 -17.63 -0.25
N ALA A 396 1.32 -17.43 0.87
CA ALA A 396 1.39 -16.17 1.59
C ALA A 396 2.80 -15.93 2.15
N LYS A 397 3.27 -14.70 2.05
CA LYS A 397 4.58 -14.24 2.53
C LYS A 397 4.40 -13.21 3.63
N VAL A 398 5.15 -13.34 4.70
CA VAL A 398 5.14 -12.41 5.84
C VAL A 398 6.56 -11.95 6.14
N ASN A 399 6.80 -10.66 6.04
CA ASN A 399 7.93 -9.97 6.65
C ASN A 399 7.45 -9.44 8.01
N GLY A 400 7.64 -10.20 9.08
CA GLY A 400 7.04 -9.89 10.36
C GLY A 400 7.10 -11.02 11.38
N ARG A 401 6.18 -10.96 12.34
CA ARG A 401 5.98 -11.99 13.37
C ARG A 401 4.51 -12.37 13.48
N LEU A 402 4.24 -13.64 13.79
CA LEU A 402 2.91 -14.20 14.02
C LEU A 402 2.79 -14.64 15.47
N LEU A 403 2.18 -13.82 16.30
CA LEU A 403 2.07 -14.01 17.74
C LEU A 403 0.59 -14.23 18.09
N ALA A 404 0.19 -15.49 18.29
CA ALA A 404 -1.21 -15.88 18.46
C ALA A 404 -1.48 -16.47 19.85
N GLN A 405 -2.53 -16.01 20.54
CA GLN A 405 -2.96 -16.61 21.81
C GLN A 405 -3.68 -17.95 21.62
N THR A 406 -3.93 -18.39 20.39
CA THR A 406 -4.33 -19.76 20.07
C THR A 406 -3.32 -20.41 19.12
N ALA A 407 -3.60 -20.56 17.86
CA ALA A 407 -2.80 -21.31 16.91
C ALA A 407 -2.34 -20.46 15.70
N VAL A 408 -1.33 -20.96 14.99
CA VAL A 408 -0.95 -20.48 13.66
C VAL A 408 -1.01 -21.65 12.68
N THR A 409 -1.72 -21.46 11.57
CA THR A 409 -1.80 -22.44 10.46
C THR A 409 -1.14 -21.86 9.20
N LEU A 410 -0.33 -22.66 8.55
CA LEU A 410 0.47 -22.28 7.38
C LEU A 410 0.18 -23.24 6.23
N ASN A 411 0.11 -22.72 5.01
CA ASN A 411 0.00 -23.54 3.80
C ASN A 411 1.01 -23.04 2.77
N ALA A 412 2.11 -23.79 2.56
CA ALA A 412 3.18 -23.44 1.64
C ALA A 412 3.62 -21.96 1.75
N SER A 413 3.76 -21.46 2.96
CA SER A 413 3.93 -20.03 3.27
C SER A 413 5.38 -19.69 3.61
N THR A 414 5.73 -18.40 3.51
CA THR A 414 7.06 -17.90 3.92
C THR A 414 6.89 -16.90 5.06
N VAL A 415 7.66 -17.06 6.15
CA VAL A 415 7.71 -16.09 7.26
C VAL A 415 9.15 -15.69 7.53
N ILE A 416 9.43 -14.41 7.48
CA ILE A 416 10.76 -13.85 7.74
C ILE A 416 10.64 -12.90 8.93
N GLN A 417 11.31 -13.22 10.03
CA GLN A 417 11.40 -12.35 11.20
C GLN A 417 12.21 -11.10 10.84
N PRO A 418 11.65 -9.88 11.06
CA PRO A 418 12.28 -8.62 10.70
C PRO A 418 13.39 -8.21 11.66
#